data_e91a8a5c88892944b3a932ecaf7351c1
#
_entry.id   e91a8a5c88892944b3a932ecaf7351c1
#
_cell.length_a   1.000
_cell.length_b   1.000
_cell.length_c   1.000
_cell.angle_alpha   90.00
_cell.angle_beta   90.00
_cell.angle_gamma   90.00
#
_symmetry.space_group_name_H-M   'P 1'
#
loop_
_entity.id
_entity.type
_entity.pdbx_description
1 polymer ?
#
loop_
_entity_poly.entity_id
_entity_poly.type
_entity_poly.pdbx_seq_one_letter_code
_entity_poly.pdbx_strand_id
1 'polypeptide(L)'
;MLPVLQGAFQLVLDREMGNGPDGTPYRLHPETRLLAAGNFGAEYESEDLDPAMQRRFMVVDLAPTTEDWLEWAKGKIDPVIIEFIRNQPVHLRVDPASVEPGTICPNPATWANVSRNVTHAKMAPIDWAGGEAPRGFYSIALGSVGPEAAIALVDFAKNYESNISAEDVMNSWDKVADAVEAMSTDRRFTLTDTIVEWCRDNTLKASQARSLGKYAELLSGEELVNLWTKVSACGNLANVKSIHGQVGSRVVETVNKARAAGK
;
A
#
# COMPACT_ATOMS: atom_id res chain seq x y z
N MET A 1 -20.13 -10.22 -32.87
CA MET A 1 -18.79 -10.66 -32.34
C MET A 1 -18.24 -11.93 -33.09
N LEU A 2 -19.08 -12.84 -33.53
CA LEU A 2 -18.67 -14.07 -34.30
C LEU A 2 -17.63 -13.85 -35.43
N PRO A 3 -17.73 -12.79 -36.30
CA PRO A 3 -16.78 -12.64 -37.40
C PRO A 3 -15.34 -12.38 -36.96
N VAL A 4 -15.16 -11.68 -35.82
CA VAL A 4 -13.83 -11.38 -35.29
C VAL A 4 -13.19 -12.60 -34.66
N LEU A 5 -13.98 -13.41 -33.95
CA LEU A 5 -13.53 -14.67 -33.37
C LEU A 5 -13.13 -15.66 -34.48
N GLN A 6 -13.88 -15.72 -35.61
CA GLN A 6 -13.52 -16.55 -36.73
C GLN A 6 -12.17 -16.22 -37.35
N GLY A 7 -11.82 -14.90 -37.41
CA GLY A 7 -10.47 -14.48 -37.84
C GLY A 7 -9.36 -14.98 -36.91
N ALA A 8 -9.63 -15.09 -35.61
CA ALA A 8 -8.67 -15.59 -34.62
C ALA A 8 -8.45 -17.12 -34.74
N PHE A 9 -9.38 -17.89 -35.31
CA PHE A 9 -9.21 -19.34 -35.47
C PHE A 9 -7.98 -19.67 -36.31
N GLN A 10 -7.78 -19.01 -37.43
CA GLN A 10 -6.63 -19.25 -38.31
C GLN A 10 -5.31 -18.92 -37.58
N LEU A 11 -5.29 -17.82 -36.84
CA LEU A 11 -4.11 -17.42 -36.05
C LEU A 11 -3.76 -18.48 -35.00
N VAL A 12 -4.75 -19.01 -34.29
CA VAL A 12 -4.55 -19.97 -33.19
C VAL A 12 -4.27 -21.37 -33.70
N LEU A 13 -4.94 -21.78 -34.80
CA LEU A 13 -4.83 -23.12 -35.37
C LEU A 13 -3.61 -23.29 -36.24
N ASP A 14 -3.53 -22.46 -37.27
CA ASP A 14 -2.57 -22.60 -38.35
C ASP A 14 -1.33 -21.75 -38.13
N ARG A 15 -1.37 -20.87 -37.14
CA ARG A 15 -0.34 -19.85 -36.82
C ARG A 15 -0.10 -18.90 -37.99
N GLU A 16 -1.17 -18.65 -38.75
CA GLU A 16 -1.18 -17.82 -39.95
C GLU A 16 -2.23 -16.71 -39.82
N MET A 17 -2.00 -15.59 -40.48
CA MET A 17 -2.91 -14.46 -40.48
C MET A 17 -2.91 -13.76 -41.84
N GLY A 18 -4.07 -13.78 -42.50
CA GLY A 18 -4.25 -13.09 -43.77
C GLY A 18 -3.25 -13.54 -44.84
N ASN A 19 -3.20 -12.79 -45.95
CA ASN A 19 -2.26 -13.03 -47.03
C ASN A 19 -1.44 -11.78 -47.35
N GLY A 20 -0.16 -11.96 -47.60
CA GLY A 20 0.72 -10.94 -48.11
C GLY A 20 0.39 -10.53 -49.56
N PRO A 21 1.08 -9.51 -50.10
CA PRO A 21 0.87 -9.04 -51.47
C PRO A 21 1.14 -10.11 -52.54
N ASP A 22 1.91 -11.14 -52.23
CA ASP A 22 2.26 -12.28 -53.06
C ASP A 22 1.27 -13.47 -52.92
N GLY A 23 0.23 -13.29 -52.11
CA GLY A 23 -0.77 -14.33 -51.82
C GLY A 23 -0.33 -15.36 -50.78
N THR A 24 0.87 -15.25 -50.21
CA THR A 24 1.31 -16.13 -49.12
C THR A 24 0.80 -15.67 -47.76
N PRO A 25 0.38 -16.61 -46.86
CA PRO A 25 -0.05 -16.20 -45.53
C PRO A 25 1.13 -15.68 -44.66
N TYR A 26 0.85 -14.67 -43.85
CA TYR A 26 1.79 -14.26 -42.79
C TYR A 26 1.82 -15.33 -41.70
N ARG A 27 2.98 -15.91 -41.46
CA ARG A 27 3.18 -16.94 -40.43
C ARG A 27 3.79 -16.38 -39.16
N LEU A 28 3.27 -16.80 -38.02
CA LEU A 28 3.89 -16.52 -36.71
C LEU A 28 5.22 -17.29 -36.61
N HIS A 29 6.22 -16.62 -36.04
CA HIS A 29 7.47 -17.30 -35.72
C HIS A 29 7.23 -18.51 -34.80
N PRO A 30 7.95 -19.66 -35.01
CA PRO A 30 7.73 -20.89 -34.23
C PRO A 30 7.78 -20.68 -32.70
N GLU A 31 8.61 -19.76 -32.22
CA GLU A 31 8.74 -19.44 -30.79
C GLU A 31 7.69 -18.48 -30.23
N THR A 32 6.78 -17.94 -31.09
CA THR A 32 5.68 -17.08 -30.61
C THR A 32 4.77 -17.86 -29.68
N ARG A 33 4.38 -17.29 -28.57
CA ARG A 33 3.35 -17.82 -27.67
C ARG A 33 2.11 -16.93 -27.78
N LEU A 34 0.95 -17.56 -27.84
CA LEU A 34 -0.34 -16.88 -27.89
C LEU A 34 -0.95 -16.93 -26.50
N LEU A 35 -1.32 -15.77 -25.99
CA LEU A 35 -2.05 -15.61 -24.75
C LEU A 35 -3.37 -14.90 -25.07
N ALA A 36 -4.45 -15.41 -24.50
CA ALA A 36 -5.75 -14.77 -24.56
C ALA A 36 -6.23 -14.47 -23.14
N ALA A 37 -6.85 -13.33 -22.95
CA ALA A 37 -7.49 -12.96 -21.70
C ALA A 37 -8.94 -12.62 -21.99
N GLY A 38 -9.84 -13.09 -21.14
CA GLY A 38 -11.26 -12.80 -21.23
C GLY A 38 -11.84 -12.60 -19.84
N ASN A 39 -12.90 -11.83 -19.75
CA ASN A 39 -13.68 -11.72 -18.54
C ASN A 39 -14.80 -12.76 -18.59
N PHE A 40 -14.92 -13.54 -17.53
CA PHE A 40 -16.01 -14.48 -17.30
C PHE A 40 -16.91 -13.91 -16.19
N GLY A 41 -18.20 -13.98 -16.39
CA GLY A 41 -19.21 -13.54 -15.43
C GLY A 41 -20.51 -13.15 -16.13
N ALA A 42 -21.62 -13.29 -15.42
CA ALA A 42 -22.93 -12.96 -15.97
C ALA A 42 -23.11 -11.47 -16.29
N GLU A 43 -22.26 -10.61 -15.69
CA GLU A 43 -22.21 -9.18 -15.94
C GLU A 43 -21.53 -8.80 -17.26
N TYR A 44 -20.77 -9.71 -17.84
CA TYR A 44 -20.18 -9.53 -19.16
C TYR A 44 -21.05 -10.30 -20.15
N GLU A 45 -21.73 -9.61 -21.05
CA GLU A 45 -22.42 -10.24 -22.22
C GLU A 45 -21.38 -10.90 -23.16
N SER A 46 -20.47 -11.70 -22.58
CA SER A 46 -19.48 -12.44 -23.32
C SER A 46 -20.12 -13.75 -23.76
N GLU A 47 -20.29 -13.92 -25.08
CA GLU A 47 -20.59 -15.25 -25.63
C GLU A 47 -19.50 -16.23 -25.15
N ASP A 48 -19.91 -17.40 -24.70
CA ASP A 48 -18.98 -18.47 -24.34
C ASP A 48 -17.99 -18.71 -25.48
N LEU A 49 -16.74 -18.89 -25.12
CA LEU A 49 -15.71 -19.19 -26.09
C LEU A 49 -16.09 -20.52 -26.78
N ASP A 50 -16.08 -20.53 -28.14
CA ASP A 50 -16.38 -21.73 -28.92
C ASP A 50 -15.58 -22.93 -28.39
N PRO A 51 -16.22 -24.09 -28.15
CA PRO A 51 -15.56 -25.28 -27.60
C PRO A 51 -14.33 -25.73 -28.42
N ALA A 52 -14.30 -25.46 -29.72
CA ALA A 52 -13.15 -25.75 -30.54
C ALA A 52 -11.96 -24.80 -30.24
N MET A 53 -12.25 -23.56 -29.90
CA MET A 53 -11.22 -22.60 -29.41
C MET A 53 -10.74 -22.97 -28.03
N GLN A 54 -11.63 -23.25 -27.08
CA GLN A 54 -11.27 -23.64 -25.72
C GLN A 54 -10.26 -24.79 -25.67
N ARG A 55 -10.46 -25.80 -26.51
CA ARG A 55 -9.59 -26.99 -26.58
C ARG A 55 -8.16 -26.70 -27.06
N ARG A 56 -7.88 -25.48 -27.52
CA ARG A 56 -6.56 -25.07 -28.05
C ARG A 56 -5.78 -24.24 -27.08
N PHE A 57 -6.42 -23.84 -25.99
CA PHE A 57 -5.79 -23.10 -24.91
C PHE A 57 -5.74 -23.93 -23.63
N MET A 58 -4.71 -23.70 -22.82
CA MET A 58 -4.75 -24.07 -21.45
C MET A 58 -5.52 -22.96 -20.72
N VAL A 59 -6.75 -23.25 -20.33
CA VAL A 59 -7.61 -22.29 -19.60
C VAL A 59 -7.21 -22.28 -18.14
N VAL A 60 -6.99 -21.09 -17.60
CA VAL A 60 -6.64 -20.86 -16.20
C VAL A 60 -7.54 -19.76 -15.66
N ASP A 61 -8.26 -20.07 -14.59
CA ASP A 61 -9.06 -19.08 -13.88
C ASP A 61 -8.12 -18.21 -13.03
N LEU A 62 -8.21 -16.90 -13.22
CA LEU A 62 -7.43 -15.94 -12.48
C LEU A 62 -8.33 -15.23 -11.44
N ALA A 63 -8.18 -15.61 -10.18
CA ALA A 63 -8.95 -15.06 -9.07
C ALA A 63 -7.99 -14.49 -8.00
N PRO A 64 -7.40 -13.29 -8.23
CA PRO A 64 -6.48 -12.70 -7.29
C PRO A 64 -7.18 -12.35 -5.97
N THR A 65 -6.50 -12.60 -4.86
CA THR A 65 -6.94 -12.29 -3.51
C THR A 65 -6.72 -10.81 -3.16
N THR A 66 -7.23 -10.38 -2.02
CA THR A 66 -6.94 -9.04 -1.49
C THR A 66 -5.46 -8.90 -1.18
N GLU A 67 -4.81 -9.94 -0.66
CA GLU A 67 -3.38 -9.97 -0.35
C GLU A 67 -2.52 -9.80 -1.60
N ASP A 68 -2.88 -10.46 -2.71
CA ASP A 68 -2.21 -10.30 -4.00
C ASP A 68 -2.29 -8.84 -4.48
N TRP A 69 -3.47 -8.22 -4.33
CA TRP A 69 -3.63 -6.81 -4.69
C TRP A 69 -2.82 -5.89 -3.76
N LEU A 70 -2.84 -6.11 -2.46
CA LEU A 70 -2.06 -5.33 -1.49
C LEU A 70 -0.55 -5.42 -1.79
N GLU A 71 -0.05 -6.61 -2.16
CA GLU A 71 1.35 -6.78 -2.55
C GLU A 71 1.67 -6.01 -3.84
N TRP A 72 0.81 -6.12 -4.85
CA TRP A 72 0.95 -5.38 -6.10
C TRP A 72 0.87 -3.86 -5.91
N ALA A 73 0.05 -3.38 -4.98
CA ALA A 73 -0.21 -1.96 -4.73
C ALA A 73 0.98 -1.22 -4.10
N LYS A 74 1.90 -1.93 -3.45
CA LYS A 74 3.08 -1.34 -2.80
C LYS A 74 3.87 -0.47 -3.77
N GLY A 75 4.08 0.79 -3.38
CA GLY A 75 4.79 1.79 -4.18
C GLY A 75 4.09 2.27 -5.45
N LYS A 76 2.84 1.81 -5.73
CA LYS A 76 2.05 2.21 -6.90
C LYS A 76 0.77 2.95 -6.53
N ILE A 77 0.22 2.66 -5.36
CA ILE A 77 -1.03 3.20 -4.84
C ILE A 77 -0.71 4.05 -3.61
N ASP A 78 -1.51 5.08 -3.37
CA ASP A 78 -1.39 5.91 -2.16
C ASP A 78 -1.42 5.03 -0.89
N PRO A 79 -0.49 5.23 0.06
CA PRO A 79 -0.40 4.40 1.27
C PRO A 79 -1.67 4.39 2.10
N VAL A 80 -2.41 5.50 2.17
CA VAL A 80 -3.67 5.58 2.93
C VAL A 80 -4.75 4.71 2.29
N ILE A 81 -4.80 4.66 0.95
CA ILE A 81 -5.72 3.77 0.23
C ILE A 81 -5.34 2.30 0.46
N ILE A 82 -4.04 1.97 0.48
CA ILE A 82 -3.59 0.60 0.79
C ILE A 82 -4.03 0.19 2.20
N GLU A 83 -3.82 1.06 3.19
CA GLU A 83 -4.24 0.80 4.56
C GLU A 83 -5.77 0.73 4.72
N PHE A 84 -6.50 1.58 4.00
CA PHE A 84 -7.95 1.51 3.96
C PHE A 84 -8.43 0.13 3.50
N ILE A 85 -7.92 -0.36 2.37
CA ILE A 85 -8.30 -1.69 1.84
C ILE A 85 -7.84 -2.82 2.76
N ARG A 86 -6.69 -2.70 3.41
CA ARG A 86 -6.22 -3.68 4.39
C ARG A 86 -7.16 -3.79 5.59
N ASN A 87 -7.64 -2.67 6.09
CA ASN A 87 -8.55 -2.62 7.24
C ASN A 87 -10.00 -2.96 6.87
N GLN A 88 -10.41 -2.65 5.62
CA GLN A 88 -11.78 -2.83 5.14
C GLN A 88 -11.78 -3.50 3.75
N PRO A 89 -11.37 -4.79 3.65
CA PRO A 89 -11.18 -5.49 2.38
C PRO A 89 -12.46 -5.66 1.57
N VAL A 90 -13.62 -5.54 2.19
CA VAL A 90 -14.94 -5.56 1.54
C VAL A 90 -15.07 -4.46 0.47
N HIS A 91 -14.38 -3.34 0.63
CA HIS A 91 -14.38 -2.24 -0.34
C HIS A 91 -13.41 -2.44 -1.51
N LEU A 92 -12.58 -3.48 -1.53
CA LEU A 92 -11.70 -3.71 -2.69
C LEU A 92 -12.50 -4.05 -3.95
N ARG A 93 -13.52 -4.89 -3.79
CA ARG A 93 -14.37 -5.34 -4.89
C ARG A 93 -15.79 -5.58 -4.41
N VAL A 94 -16.74 -5.04 -5.15
CA VAL A 94 -18.17 -5.33 -5.01
C VAL A 94 -18.64 -5.96 -6.31
N ASP A 95 -19.39 -7.05 -6.21
CA ASP A 95 -19.99 -7.72 -7.36
C ASP A 95 -21.11 -6.84 -7.94
N PRO A 96 -21.03 -6.39 -9.19
CA PRO A 96 -22.08 -5.60 -9.83
C PRO A 96 -23.45 -6.29 -9.84
N ALA A 97 -23.51 -7.62 -9.82
CA ALA A 97 -24.75 -8.37 -9.74
C ALA A 97 -25.44 -8.28 -8.38
N SER A 98 -24.72 -7.86 -7.34
CA SER A 98 -25.25 -7.69 -5.98
C SER A 98 -25.89 -6.32 -5.70
N VAL A 99 -25.83 -5.40 -6.68
CA VAL A 99 -26.32 -4.02 -6.53
C VAL A 99 -27.26 -3.65 -7.67
N GLU A 100 -27.94 -2.51 -7.57
CA GLU A 100 -28.84 -2.01 -8.63
C GLU A 100 -28.05 -1.76 -9.93
N PRO A 101 -28.64 -2.10 -11.10
CA PRO A 101 -28.02 -1.84 -12.39
C PRO A 101 -27.64 -0.36 -12.58
N GLY A 102 -26.39 -0.15 -13.02
CA GLY A 102 -25.84 1.20 -13.20
C GLY A 102 -25.16 1.80 -11.96
N THR A 103 -25.15 1.09 -10.83
CA THR A 103 -24.39 1.50 -9.64
C THR A 103 -22.90 1.38 -9.91
N ILE A 104 -22.15 2.43 -9.56
CA ILE A 104 -20.67 2.39 -9.63
C ILE A 104 -20.16 1.53 -8.49
N CYS A 105 -19.41 0.46 -8.84
CA CYS A 105 -18.85 -0.48 -7.90
C CYS A 105 -17.32 -0.40 -7.87
N PRO A 106 -16.71 -0.52 -6.68
CA PRO A 106 -15.27 -0.59 -6.56
C PRO A 106 -14.74 -1.92 -7.12
N ASN A 107 -13.58 -1.84 -7.74
CA ASN A 107 -12.76 -2.98 -8.11
C ASN A 107 -11.25 -2.63 -8.06
N PRO A 108 -10.34 -3.60 -8.15
CA PRO A 108 -8.90 -3.34 -8.11
C PRO A 108 -8.39 -2.25 -9.06
N ALA A 109 -8.95 -2.18 -10.27
CA ALA A 109 -8.56 -1.18 -11.28
C ALA A 109 -9.10 0.23 -10.94
N THR A 110 -10.33 0.31 -10.43
CA THR A 110 -10.92 1.61 -10.04
C THR A 110 -10.18 2.24 -8.86
N TRP A 111 -9.66 1.45 -7.92
CA TRP A 111 -8.78 1.94 -6.85
C TRP A 111 -7.46 2.49 -7.37
N ALA A 112 -6.86 1.85 -8.38
CA ALA A 112 -5.68 2.40 -9.04
C ALA A 112 -6.00 3.73 -9.76
N ASN A 113 -7.19 3.85 -10.34
CA ASN A 113 -7.65 5.09 -10.96
C ASN A 113 -7.89 6.19 -9.91
N VAL A 114 -8.52 5.89 -8.76
CA VAL A 114 -8.66 6.84 -7.65
C VAL A 114 -7.29 7.38 -7.26
N SER A 115 -6.35 6.50 -6.89
CA SER A 115 -5.00 6.90 -6.45
C SER A 115 -4.33 7.80 -7.48
N ARG A 116 -4.32 7.42 -8.74
CA ARG A 116 -3.73 8.20 -9.83
C ARG A 116 -4.40 9.57 -10.00
N ASN A 117 -5.73 9.62 -10.01
CA ASN A 117 -6.49 10.84 -10.25
C ASN A 117 -6.33 11.83 -9.10
N VAL A 118 -6.38 11.37 -7.84
CA VAL A 118 -6.20 12.25 -6.67
C VAL A 118 -4.77 12.75 -6.57
N THR A 119 -3.77 11.95 -6.95
CA THR A 119 -2.37 12.38 -7.02
C THR A 119 -2.17 13.46 -8.09
N HIS A 120 -2.72 13.28 -9.29
CA HIS A 120 -2.67 14.31 -10.34
C HIS A 120 -3.41 15.59 -9.95
N ALA A 121 -4.50 15.48 -9.22
CA ALA A 121 -5.24 16.62 -8.69
C ALA A 121 -4.57 17.29 -7.48
N LYS A 122 -3.44 16.79 -6.99
CA LYS A 122 -2.75 17.23 -5.75
C LYS A 122 -3.66 17.11 -4.52
N MET A 123 -4.40 16.03 -4.44
CA MET A 123 -5.34 15.69 -3.38
C MET A 123 -5.06 14.28 -2.83
N ALA A 124 -3.81 13.81 -2.92
CA ALA A 124 -3.45 12.48 -2.46
C ALA A 124 -3.78 12.33 -0.95
N PRO A 125 -4.46 11.27 -0.53
CA PRO A 125 -4.83 11.06 0.87
C PRO A 125 -3.66 11.20 1.84
N ILE A 126 -2.47 10.74 1.46
CA ILE A 126 -1.28 10.85 2.32
C ILE A 126 -0.92 12.29 2.68
N ASP A 127 -1.28 13.28 1.84
CA ASP A 127 -0.92 14.68 2.05
C ASP A 127 -1.86 15.41 3.04
N TRP A 128 -3.06 14.85 3.30
CA TRP A 128 -4.07 15.47 4.17
C TRP A 128 -4.65 14.51 5.23
N ALA A 129 -4.18 13.29 5.27
CA ALA A 129 -4.66 12.29 6.23
C ALA A 129 -4.56 12.81 7.68
N GLY A 130 -5.59 12.50 8.48
CA GLY A 130 -5.75 13.07 9.84
C GLY A 130 -6.32 14.49 9.86
N GLY A 131 -6.68 15.07 8.70
CA GLY A 131 -7.24 16.41 8.56
C GLY A 131 -8.49 16.45 7.69
N GLU A 132 -8.78 17.64 7.15
CA GLU A 132 -9.96 17.85 6.30
C GLU A 132 -9.68 17.46 4.84
N ALA A 133 -10.61 16.70 4.26
CA ALA A 133 -10.52 16.29 2.87
C ALA A 133 -10.60 17.52 1.93
N PRO A 134 -9.71 17.62 0.93
CA PRO A 134 -9.77 18.70 -0.06
C PRO A 134 -11.09 18.69 -0.82
N ARG A 135 -11.55 19.89 -1.22
CA ARG A 135 -12.72 20.00 -2.07
C ARG A 135 -12.52 19.25 -3.39
N GLY A 136 -13.46 18.40 -3.75
CA GLY A 136 -13.41 17.60 -4.96
C GLY A 136 -12.86 16.19 -4.74
N PHE A 137 -12.13 15.91 -3.67
CA PHE A 137 -11.64 14.55 -3.37
C PHE A 137 -12.76 13.51 -3.38
N TYR A 138 -13.82 13.79 -2.61
CA TYR A 138 -15.00 12.91 -2.56
C TYR A 138 -15.59 12.65 -3.96
N SER A 139 -15.69 13.69 -4.80
CA SER A 139 -16.26 13.55 -6.15
C SER A 139 -15.42 12.65 -7.05
N ILE A 140 -14.08 12.73 -6.94
CA ILE A 140 -13.18 11.83 -7.69
C ILE A 140 -13.35 10.39 -7.21
N ALA A 141 -13.38 10.17 -5.90
CA ALA A 141 -13.59 8.85 -5.32
C ALA A 141 -14.98 8.31 -5.69
N LEU A 142 -16.04 9.09 -5.50
CA LEU A 142 -17.43 8.75 -5.83
C LEU A 142 -17.57 8.26 -7.28
N GLY A 143 -17.02 9.02 -8.23
CA GLY A 143 -17.10 8.69 -9.65
C GLY A 143 -16.31 7.44 -10.05
N SER A 144 -15.48 6.90 -9.18
CA SER A 144 -14.61 5.75 -9.47
C SER A 144 -15.01 4.49 -8.70
N VAL A 145 -15.42 4.63 -7.43
CA VAL A 145 -15.66 3.49 -6.51
C VAL A 145 -17.06 3.48 -5.90
N GLY A 146 -17.91 4.44 -6.28
CA GLY A 146 -19.27 4.54 -5.77
C GLY A 146 -19.36 5.20 -4.39
N PRO A 147 -20.60 5.50 -3.94
CA PRO A 147 -20.83 6.34 -2.76
C PRO A 147 -20.36 5.69 -1.46
N GLU A 148 -20.65 4.41 -1.26
CA GLU A 148 -20.33 3.71 -0.03
C GLU A 148 -18.79 3.66 0.21
N ALA A 149 -18.04 3.18 -0.77
CA ALA A 149 -16.59 3.11 -0.68
C ALA A 149 -15.92 4.50 -0.61
N ALA A 150 -16.48 5.50 -1.30
CA ALA A 150 -15.98 6.87 -1.27
C ALA A 150 -16.16 7.52 0.12
N ILE A 151 -17.34 7.36 0.75
CA ILE A 151 -17.60 7.84 2.11
C ILE A 151 -16.66 7.15 3.10
N ALA A 152 -16.58 5.82 3.05
CA ALA A 152 -15.74 5.04 3.93
C ALA A 152 -14.26 5.44 3.81
N LEU A 153 -13.76 5.68 2.59
CA LEU A 153 -12.39 6.16 2.37
C LEU A 153 -12.17 7.56 2.97
N VAL A 154 -13.12 8.49 2.78
CA VAL A 154 -12.99 9.85 3.36
C VAL A 154 -12.95 9.79 4.88
N ASP A 155 -13.85 9.02 5.48
CA ASP A 155 -13.90 8.87 6.95
C ASP A 155 -12.65 8.18 7.48
N PHE A 156 -12.17 7.14 6.79
CA PHE A 156 -10.92 6.48 7.13
C PHE A 156 -9.74 7.45 7.06
N ALA A 157 -9.62 8.21 5.96
CA ALA A 157 -8.51 9.13 5.78
C ALA A 157 -8.53 10.30 6.77
N LYS A 158 -9.70 10.82 7.14
CA LYS A 158 -9.84 11.85 8.19
C LYS A 158 -9.36 11.36 9.55
N ASN A 159 -9.62 10.11 9.85
CA ASN A 159 -9.22 9.47 11.11
C ASN A 159 -7.91 8.69 10.98
N TYR A 160 -7.25 8.79 9.81
CA TYR A 160 -6.02 8.09 9.55
C TYR A 160 -4.90 8.69 10.37
N GLU A 161 -4.42 7.89 11.26
CA GLU A 161 -3.22 8.20 11.98
C GLU A 161 -2.07 7.46 11.30
N SER A 162 -1.15 8.20 10.70
CA SER A 162 0.01 7.63 10.02
C SER A 162 0.75 6.66 10.95
N ASN A 163 0.80 5.39 10.56
CA ASN A 163 1.65 4.41 11.24
C ASN A 163 3.10 4.65 10.80
N ILE A 164 3.78 5.51 11.57
CA ILE A 164 5.21 5.72 11.38
C ILE A 164 5.92 4.45 11.83
N SER A 165 6.66 3.84 10.91
CA SER A 165 7.45 2.65 11.20
C SER A 165 8.81 3.00 11.84
N ALA A 166 9.43 2.02 12.48
CA ALA A 166 10.81 2.15 12.94
C ALA A 166 11.77 2.53 11.80
N GLU A 167 11.56 1.99 10.60
CA GLU A 167 12.38 2.31 9.42
C GLU A 167 12.23 3.77 8.98
N ASP A 168 11.03 4.34 9.07
CA ASP A 168 10.80 5.75 8.74
C ASP A 168 11.57 6.66 9.70
N VAL A 169 11.53 6.36 11.00
CA VAL A 169 12.32 7.08 12.02
C VAL A 169 13.81 6.98 11.73
N MET A 170 14.31 5.80 11.35
CA MET A 170 15.72 5.55 11.12
C MET A 170 16.25 6.17 9.83
N ASN A 171 15.48 6.12 8.74
CA ASN A 171 15.96 6.44 7.40
C ASN A 171 15.40 7.76 6.84
N SER A 172 14.31 8.27 7.40
CA SER A 172 13.56 9.41 6.86
C SER A 172 13.09 10.39 7.93
N TRP A 173 13.85 10.56 9.01
CA TRP A 173 13.48 11.36 10.16
C TRP A 173 12.89 12.74 9.82
N ASP A 174 13.54 13.47 8.94
CA ASP A 174 13.14 14.84 8.60
C ASP A 174 11.75 14.90 7.92
N LYS A 175 11.21 13.76 7.45
CA LYS A 175 9.86 13.65 6.88
C LYS A 175 8.79 13.31 7.91
N VAL A 176 9.19 12.68 9.01
CA VAL A 176 8.25 12.16 10.01
C VAL A 176 8.32 12.89 11.34
N ALA A 177 9.29 13.78 11.54
CA ALA A 177 9.52 14.47 12.79
C ALA A 177 8.28 15.19 13.33
N ASP A 178 7.64 16.03 12.50
CA ASP A 178 6.43 16.78 12.87
C ASP A 178 5.26 15.86 13.25
N ALA A 179 5.10 14.76 12.52
CA ALA A 179 4.07 13.78 12.79
C ALA A 179 4.34 12.99 14.08
N VAL A 180 5.61 12.67 14.38
CA VAL A 180 6.01 12.04 15.65
C VAL A 180 5.80 13.00 16.82
N GLU A 181 6.11 14.29 16.67
CA GLU A 181 5.90 15.31 17.69
C GLU A 181 4.41 15.46 18.02
N ALA A 182 3.54 15.40 17.01
CA ALA A 182 2.09 15.48 17.18
C ALA A 182 1.45 14.20 17.75
N MET A 183 2.18 13.08 17.86
CA MET A 183 1.65 11.82 18.40
C MET A 183 1.29 11.91 19.88
N SER A 184 0.26 11.16 20.27
CA SER A 184 -0.04 10.93 21.67
C SER A 184 1.09 10.13 22.37
N THR A 185 1.20 10.28 23.68
CA THR A 185 2.19 9.55 24.50
C THR A 185 2.09 8.03 24.30
N ASP A 186 0.89 7.47 24.31
CA ASP A 186 0.69 6.03 24.14
C ASP A 186 1.22 5.51 22.78
N ARG A 187 1.04 6.30 21.72
CA ARG A 187 1.56 5.97 20.41
C ARG A 187 3.08 6.06 20.33
N ARG A 188 3.67 7.05 20.98
CA ARG A 188 5.14 7.12 21.08
C ARG A 188 5.72 5.95 21.86
N PHE A 189 5.01 5.41 22.87
CA PHE A 189 5.42 4.16 23.51
C PHE A 189 5.37 2.97 22.54
N THR A 190 4.30 2.83 21.75
CA THR A 190 4.18 1.77 20.74
C THR A 190 5.27 1.89 19.68
N LEU A 191 5.52 3.11 19.16
CA LEU A 191 6.60 3.37 18.21
C LEU A 191 7.98 3.03 18.80
N THR A 192 8.19 3.36 20.07
CA THR A 192 9.42 2.99 20.81
C THR A 192 9.61 1.48 20.81
N ASP A 193 8.53 0.69 21.01
CA ASP A 193 8.61 -0.78 21.01
C ASP A 193 9.00 -1.33 19.65
N THR A 194 8.41 -0.83 18.56
CA THR A 194 8.80 -1.23 17.20
C THR A 194 10.24 -0.84 16.86
N ILE A 195 10.70 0.33 17.33
CA ILE A 195 12.10 0.77 17.19
C ILE A 195 13.05 -0.18 17.93
N VAL A 196 12.72 -0.60 19.14
CA VAL A 196 13.54 -1.54 19.93
C VAL A 196 13.60 -2.90 19.27
N GLU A 197 12.49 -3.43 18.74
CA GLU A 197 12.46 -4.67 17.97
C GLU A 197 13.35 -4.56 16.73
N TRP A 198 13.24 -3.47 15.99
CA TRP A 198 14.10 -3.22 14.85
C TRP A 198 15.59 -3.19 15.25
N CYS A 199 15.93 -2.54 16.35
CA CYS A 199 17.30 -2.47 16.87
C CYS A 199 17.85 -3.82 17.35
N ARG A 200 16.99 -4.78 17.71
CA ARG A 200 17.39 -6.12 18.08
C ARG A 200 17.98 -6.86 16.87
N ASP A 201 17.29 -6.74 15.73
CA ASP A 201 17.59 -7.52 14.53
C ASP A 201 18.57 -6.81 13.59
N ASN A 202 18.76 -5.50 13.74
CA ASN A 202 19.57 -4.67 12.86
C ASN A 202 20.64 -3.90 13.63
N THR A 203 21.82 -3.75 13.03
CA THR A 203 22.88 -2.87 13.57
C THR A 203 22.75 -1.48 12.96
N LEU A 204 22.66 -0.46 13.81
CA LEU A 204 22.52 0.93 13.44
C LEU A 204 23.75 1.46 12.68
N LYS A 205 23.50 2.08 11.53
CA LYS A 205 24.47 2.94 10.86
C LYS A 205 24.59 4.28 11.59
N ALA A 206 25.66 5.02 11.38
CA ALA A 206 25.90 6.31 12.04
C ALA A 206 24.80 7.35 11.74
N SER A 207 24.20 7.31 10.55
CA SER A 207 23.03 8.16 10.18
C SER A 207 21.79 7.79 10.97
N GLN A 208 21.52 6.50 11.10
CA GLN A 208 20.35 5.97 11.82
C GLN A 208 20.47 6.23 13.34
N ALA A 209 21.67 6.10 13.90
CA ALA A 209 21.91 6.47 15.30
C ALA A 209 21.63 7.96 15.55
N ARG A 210 21.97 8.85 14.60
CA ARG A 210 21.63 10.28 14.69
C ARG A 210 20.12 10.53 14.60
N SER A 211 19.42 9.84 13.69
CA SER A 211 17.96 9.92 13.59
C SER A 211 17.29 9.48 14.89
N LEU A 212 17.74 8.37 15.46
CA LEU A 212 17.24 7.90 16.75
C LEU A 212 17.59 8.87 17.91
N GLY A 213 18.73 9.55 17.82
CA GLY A 213 19.07 10.63 18.74
C GLY A 213 18.07 11.77 18.69
N LYS A 214 17.71 12.23 17.47
CA LYS A 214 16.70 13.27 17.27
C LYS A 214 15.30 12.81 17.77
N TYR A 215 14.90 11.56 17.50
CA TYR A 215 13.70 10.99 18.09
C TYR A 215 13.71 11.06 19.62
N ALA A 216 14.81 10.64 20.22
CA ALA A 216 14.97 10.68 21.67
C ALA A 216 14.94 12.13 22.23
N GLU A 217 15.28 13.16 21.42
CA GLU A 217 15.15 14.56 21.80
C GLU A 217 13.71 15.02 21.99
N LEU A 218 12.76 14.44 21.26
CA LEU A 218 11.33 14.71 21.42
C LEU A 218 10.73 14.03 22.66
N LEU A 219 11.36 12.96 23.13
CA LEU A 219 10.86 12.20 24.26
C LEU A 219 11.18 12.93 25.58
N SER A 220 10.25 12.90 26.51
CA SER A 220 10.38 13.50 27.83
C SER A 220 10.24 12.47 28.94
N GLY A 221 10.87 12.74 30.07
CA GLY A 221 10.67 12.01 31.32
C GLY A 221 10.66 10.50 31.17
N GLU A 222 9.49 9.91 31.38
CA GLU A 222 9.27 8.46 31.37
C GLU A 222 9.49 7.83 29.99
N GLU A 223 9.09 8.51 28.91
CA GLU A 223 9.26 8.01 27.54
C GLU A 223 10.75 7.79 27.20
N LEU A 224 11.61 8.74 27.57
CA LEU A 224 13.04 8.66 27.33
C LEU A 224 13.70 7.54 28.15
N VAL A 225 13.29 7.39 29.41
CA VAL A 225 13.78 6.31 30.29
C VAL A 225 13.33 4.97 29.76
N ASN A 226 12.09 4.84 29.28
CA ASN A 226 11.56 3.62 28.67
C ASN A 226 12.36 3.23 27.42
N LEU A 227 12.58 4.16 26.48
CA LEU A 227 13.43 3.91 25.29
C LEU A 227 14.80 3.39 25.69
N TRP A 228 15.48 4.08 26.62
CA TRP A 228 16.81 3.70 27.05
C TRP A 228 16.85 2.31 27.71
N THR A 229 15.91 2.03 28.61
CA THR A 229 15.83 0.76 29.32
C THR A 229 15.64 -0.40 28.33
N LYS A 230 14.72 -0.24 27.39
CA LYS A 230 14.42 -1.29 26.40
C LYS A 230 15.55 -1.49 25.40
N VAL A 231 16.16 -0.41 24.91
CA VAL A 231 17.33 -0.50 24.02
C VAL A 231 18.53 -1.13 24.72
N SER A 232 18.77 -0.78 25.99
CA SER A 232 19.85 -1.39 26.78
C SER A 232 19.66 -2.89 26.98
N ALA A 233 18.42 -3.35 27.00
CA ALA A 233 18.03 -4.74 27.16
C ALA A 233 17.90 -5.51 25.83
N CYS A 234 17.99 -4.84 24.67
CA CYS A 234 17.73 -5.50 23.36
C CYS A 234 18.81 -6.51 22.94
N GLY A 235 19.95 -6.59 23.63
CA GLY A 235 21.02 -7.54 23.37
C GLY A 235 22.03 -7.13 22.29
N ASN A 236 21.82 -6.02 21.58
CA ASN A 236 22.74 -5.50 20.56
C ASN A 236 23.66 -4.43 21.15
N LEU A 237 24.82 -4.87 21.66
CA LEU A 237 25.81 -3.98 22.32
C LEU A 237 26.34 -2.87 21.41
N ALA A 238 26.42 -3.08 20.10
CA ALA A 238 26.87 -2.06 19.15
C ALA A 238 25.86 -0.89 19.12
N ASN A 239 24.56 -1.21 19.09
CA ASN A 239 23.48 -0.23 19.12
C ASN A 239 23.45 0.52 20.47
N VAL A 240 23.58 -0.20 21.59
CA VAL A 240 23.64 0.41 22.91
C VAL A 240 24.76 1.46 23.00
N LYS A 241 25.97 1.15 22.52
CA LYS A 241 27.09 2.12 22.49
C LYS A 241 26.78 3.33 21.61
N SER A 242 26.21 3.11 20.42
CA SER A 242 25.89 4.17 19.47
C SER A 242 24.83 5.13 20.04
N ILE A 243 23.82 4.59 20.69
CA ILE A 243 22.72 5.38 21.28
C ILE A 243 23.17 6.06 22.59
N HIS A 244 24.00 5.40 23.41
CA HIS A 244 24.55 6.00 24.62
C HIS A 244 25.28 7.32 24.31
N GLY A 245 26.03 7.38 23.22
CA GLY A 245 26.72 8.60 22.80
C GLY A 245 25.78 9.75 22.44
N GLN A 246 24.52 9.44 22.07
CA GLN A 246 23.52 10.45 21.68
C GLN A 246 22.64 10.90 22.85
N VAL A 247 22.22 9.98 23.72
CA VAL A 247 21.17 10.26 24.72
C VAL A 247 21.61 10.03 26.17
N GLY A 248 22.77 9.44 26.42
CA GLY A 248 23.17 8.99 27.76
C GLY A 248 23.20 10.10 28.81
N SER A 249 23.70 11.29 28.50
CA SER A 249 23.72 12.43 29.41
C SER A 249 22.31 12.91 29.79
N ARG A 250 21.38 12.95 28.84
CA ARG A 250 19.97 13.34 29.07
C ARG A 250 19.22 12.33 29.92
N VAL A 251 19.46 11.05 29.73
CA VAL A 251 18.85 9.99 30.55
C VAL A 251 19.28 10.13 31.98
N VAL A 252 20.59 10.35 32.25
CA VAL A 252 21.13 10.57 33.61
C VAL A 252 20.52 11.81 34.24
N GLU A 253 20.42 12.92 33.50
CA GLU A 253 19.79 14.15 33.96
C GLU A 253 18.31 13.94 34.33
N THR A 254 17.57 13.25 33.47
CA THR A 254 16.13 12.95 33.68
C THR A 254 15.93 12.10 34.92
N VAL A 255 16.73 11.06 35.11
CA VAL A 255 16.66 10.19 36.30
C VAL A 255 16.99 10.97 37.56
N ASN A 256 18.01 11.85 37.53
CA ASN A 256 18.37 12.67 38.68
C ASN A 256 17.27 13.68 39.02
N LYS A 257 16.64 14.33 38.05
CA LYS A 257 15.49 15.22 38.27
C LYS A 257 14.31 14.47 38.88
N ALA A 258 13.97 13.28 38.41
CA ALA A 258 12.91 12.46 38.97
C ALA A 258 13.19 12.06 40.43
N ARG A 259 14.44 11.71 40.75
CA ARG A 259 14.85 11.41 42.16
C ARG A 259 14.78 12.61 43.06
N ALA A 260 15.08 13.82 42.56
CA ALA A 260 15.01 15.04 43.33
C ALA A 260 13.57 15.52 43.59
N ALA A 261 12.65 15.25 42.63
CA ALA A 261 11.23 15.58 42.74
C ALA A 261 10.42 14.59 43.61
N GLY A 262 10.95 13.40 43.85
CA GLY A 262 10.34 12.37 44.69
C GLY A 262 10.80 12.42 46.18
N LYS A 263 11.57 13.43 46.55
CA LYS A 263 11.92 13.78 47.93
C LYS A 263 11.13 15.02 48.39
#